data_7bcf9165122cb78e3bbeebbf1dc26522
#
_entry.id   7bcf9165122cb78e3bbeebbf1dc26522
#
_cell.length_a   1.000
_cell.length_b   1.000
_cell.length_c   1.000
_cell.angle_alpha   90.00
_cell.angle_beta   90.00
_cell.angle_gamma   90.00
#
_symmetry.space_group_name_H-M   'P 1'
#
loop_
_entity.id
_entity.type
_entity.pdbx_description
1 polymer ?
#
loop_
_entity_poly.entity_id
_entity_poly.type
_entity_poly.pdbx_seq_one_letter_code
_entity_poly.pdbx_strand_id
1 'polypeptide(L)'
;MISIIAAVAKNRAIGLKNKLIYWLPNDLKRFKALTTGHTIIMGRNTFLSLPKGALLNRRNIVLSRSAKAFPGCDVYPSLEEAIAHCSSDEDIYIIGGASVYQQALAMADRLCLTEIDDTPVEADTFFPEYKDEWQESQREDHDTDERHDYRYAFVDYIRK
;
A
#
# COMPACT_ATOMS: atom_id res chain seq x y z
N MET A 1 -4.55 14.68 0.15
CA MET A 1 -3.55 14.02 1.02
C MET A 1 -3.03 12.75 0.34
N ILE A 2 -1.75 12.56 0.35
CA ILE A 2 -1.12 11.36 -0.22
C ILE A 2 -0.73 10.44 0.92
N SER A 3 -1.32 9.25 0.96
CA SER A 3 -1.06 8.24 1.99
C SER A 3 -0.49 6.99 1.34
N ILE A 4 0.44 6.34 2.03
CA ILE A 4 0.93 5.03 1.65
C ILE A 4 0.25 4.00 2.55
N ILE A 5 -0.28 2.93 1.96
CA ILE A 5 -0.91 1.85 2.69
C ILE A 5 -0.18 0.53 2.38
N ALA A 6 0.24 -0.18 3.41
CA ALA A 6 0.99 -1.42 3.26
C ALA A 6 0.90 -2.28 4.52
N ALA A 7 1.06 -3.59 4.33
CA ALA A 7 1.24 -4.54 5.43
C ALA A 7 2.71 -4.98 5.44
N VAL A 8 3.40 -4.77 6.55
CA VAL A 8 4.84 -4.98 6.65
C VAL A 8 5.19 -5.86 7.85
N ALA A 9 6.12 -6.80 7.66
CA ALA A 9 6.68 -7.59 8.74
C ALA A 9 7.72 -6.77 9.52
N LYS A 10 8.25 -7.34 10.61
CA LYS A 10 9.27 -6.69 11.44
C LYS A 10 10.52 -6.28 10.66
N ASN A 11 10.93 -7.08 9.69
CA ASN A 11 12.08 -6.80 8.82
C ASN A 11 11.68 -5.99 7.58
N ARG A 12 10.48 -5.41 7.57
CA ARG A 12 9.90 -4.66 6.46
C ARG A 12 9.57 -5.51 5.23
N ALA A 13 9.54 -6.84 5.35
CA ALA A 13 9.16 -7.72 4.26
C ALA A 13 7.69 -7.51 3.88
N ILE A 14 7.40 -7.42 2.59
CA ILE A 14 6.05 -7.22 2.06
C ILE A 14 5.64 -8.24 1.01
N GLY A 15 6.57 -8.94 0.39
CA GLY A 15 6.24 -9.88 -0.66
C GLY A 15 7.29 -10.95 -0.91
N LEU A 16 6.83 -11.99 -1.60
CA LEU A 16 7.65 -13.09 -2.10
C LEU A 16 7.06 -13.54 -3.43
N LYS A 17 7.88 -13.58 -4.49
CA LYS A 17 7.48 -14.04 -5.84
C LYS A 17 6.21 -13.34 -6.35
N ASN A 18 6.16 -12.01 -6.20
CA ASN A 18 5.05 -11.15 -6.62
C ASN A 18 3.73 -11.39 -5.88
N LYS A 19 3.77 -12.01 -4.71
CA LYS A 19 2.59 -12.25 -3.87
C LYS A 19 2.80 -11.66 -2.49
N LEU A 20 1.69 -11.25 -1.85
CA LEU A 20 1.72 -10.86 -0.44
C LEU A 20 2.06 -12.08 0.42
N ILE A 21 2.85 -11.85 1.47
CA ILE A 21 3.27 -12.93 2.38
C ILE A 21 2.13 -13.32 3.32
N TYR A 22 1.32 -12.36 3.73
CA TYR A 22 0.31 -12.57 4.77
C TYR A 22 -1.10 -12.37 4.24
N TRP A 23 -2.01 -13.19 4.75
CA TRP A 23 -3.44 -13.02 4.55
C TRP A 23 -4.08 -12.65 5.89
N LEU A 24 -4.53 -11.42 6.03
CA LEU A 24 -5.11 -10.88 7.25
C LEU A 24 -6.49 -10.30 6.92
N PRO A 25 -7.59 -10.98 7.30
CA PRO A 25 -8.94 -10.52 6.98
C PRO A 25 -9.25 -9.11 7.48
N ASN A 26 -8.81 -8.76 8.68
CA ASN A 26 -9.04 -7.43 9.23
C ASN A 26 -8.26 -6.35 8.49
N ASP A 27 -7.08 -6.69 7.98
CA ASP A 27 -6.29 -5.78 7.14
C ASP A 27 -7.00 -5.51 5.82
N LEU A 28 -7.57 -6.53 5.21
CA LEU A 28 -8.33 -6.37 3.97
C LEU A 28 -9.57 -5.49 4.19
N LYS A 29 -10.26 -5.63 5.32
CA LYS A 29 -11.39 -4.78 5.67
C LYS A 29 -10.96 -3.33 5.87
N ARG A 30 -9.85 -3.10 6.55
CA ARG A 30 -9.29 -1.75 6.75
C ARG A 30 -8.90 -1.12 5.44
N PHE A 31 -8.24 -1.86 4.57
CA PHE A 31 -7.85 -1.41 3.24
C PHE A 31 -9.08 -0.92 2.46
N LYS A 32 -10.11 -1.75 2.42
CA LYS A 32 -11.35 -1.39 1.72
C LYS A 32 -12.00 -0.15 2.33
N ALA A 33 -12.07 -0.07 3.66
CA ALA A 33 -12.67 1.07 4.35
C ALA A 33 -11.93 2.38 4.07
N LEU A 34 -10.59 2.34 4.06
CA LEU A 34 -9.77 3.53 3.81
C LEU A 34 -9.84 3.99 2.36
N THR A 35 -9.83 3.07 1.40
CA THR A 35 -9.66 3.40 -0.02
C THR A 35 -10.95 3.60 -0.78
N THR A 36 -12.08 3.06 -0.32
CA THR A 36 -13.37 3.17 -1.04
C THR A 36 -13.80 4.64 -1.17
N GLY A 37 -14.14 5.03 -2.40
CA GLY A 37 -14.52 6.40 -2.72
C GLY A 37 -13.33 7.32 -3.02
N HIS A 38 -12.13 6.78 -3.00
CA HIS A 38 -10.88 7.54 -3.20
C HIS A 38 -10.08 7.00 -4.40
N THR A 39 -8.91 7.57 -4.60
CA THR A 39 -8.00 7.19 -5.67
C THR A 39 -6.91 6.28 -5.15
N ILE A 40 -6.64 5.20 -5.86
CA ILE A 40 -5.52 4.29 -5.56
C ILE A 40 -4.53 4.31 -6.71
N ILE A 41 -3.24 4.33 -6.38
CA ILE A 41 -2.15 4.28 -7.35
C ILE A 41 -1.30 3.04 -7.09
N MET A 42 -1.00 2.30 -8.13
CA MET A 42 -0.25 1.06 -8.03
C MET A 42 0.67 0.88 -9.23
N GLY A 43 1.71 0.08 -9.03
CA GLY A 43 2.54 -0.38 -10.14
C GLY A 43 1.84 -1.48 -10.92
N ARG A 44 2.35 -1.76 -12.11
CA ARG A 44 1.80 -2.78 -13.01
C ARG A 44 1.71 -4.16 -12.36
N ASN A 45 2.77 -4.61 -11.68
CA ASN A 45 2.78 -5.94 -11.06
C ASN A 45 1.75 -6.06 -9.95
N THR A 46 1.51 -4.99 -9.22
CA THR A 46 0.46 -4.97 -8.19
C THR A 46 -0.90 -5.13 -8.83
N PHE A 47 -1.18 -4.43 -9.92
CA PHE A 47 -2.44 -4.60 -10.65
C PHE A 47 -2.62 -6.04 -11.14
N LEU A 48 -1.57 -6.63 -11.71
CA LEU A 48 -1.62 -8.00 -12.22
C LEU A 48 -1.82 -9.04 -11.12
N SER A 49 -1.53 -8.69 -9.87
CA SER A 49 -1.76 -9.56 -8.72
C SER A 49 -3.19 -9.51 -8.19
N LEU A 50 -3.99 -8.54 -8.63
CA LEU A 50 -5.39 -8.40 -8.18
C LEU A 50 -6.26 -9.45 -8.87
N PRO A 51 -6.95 -10.33 -8.11
CA PRO A 51 -7.70 -11.46 -8.70
C PRO A 51 -8.82 -11.03 -9.66
N LYS A 52 -9.43 -9.89 -9.40
CA LYS A 52 -10.58 -9.39 -10.18
C LYS A 52 -10.27 -8.09 -10.93
N GLY A 53 -9.00 -7.71 -11.03
CA GLY A 53 -8.59 -6.48 -11.70
C GLY A 53 -8.93 -5.23 -10.89
N ALA A 54 -9.34 -4.15 -11.58
CA ALA A 54 -9.62 -2.87 -10.96
C ALA A 54 -10.56 -2.99 -9.77
N LEU A 55 -10.24 -2.31 -8.68
CA LEU A 55 -11.04 -2.36 -7.46
C LEU A 55 -12.26 -1.44 -7.58
N LEU A 56 -13.42 -1.95 -7.18
CA LEU A 56 -14.69 -1.25 -7.32
C LEU A 56 -14.78 -0.02 -6.42
N ASN A 57 -15.51 0.99 -6.88
CA ASN A 57 -15.80 2.22 -6.14
C ASN A 57 -14.54 3.04 -5.79
N ARG A 58 -13.52 2.90 -6.61
CA ARG A 58 -12.25 3.63 -6.46
C ARG A 58 -11.75 4.01 -7.84
N ARG A 59 -11.08 5.14 -7.93
CA ARG A 59 -10.35 5.48 -9.14
C ARG A 59 -9.05 4.70 -9.13
N ASN A 60 -8.86 3.79 -10.08
CA ASN A 60 -7.65 2.97 -10.18
C ASN A 60 -6.67 3.61 -11.14
N ILE A 61 -5.45 3.87 -10.69
CA ILE A 61 -4.36 4.38 -11.51
C ILE A 61 -3.24 3.36 -11.50
N VAL A 62 -2.77 2.96 -12.68
CA VAL A 62 -1.65 2.04 -12.84
C VAL A 62 -0.48 2.79 -13.47
N LEU A 63 0.69 2.62 -12.88
CA LEU A 63 1.92 3.19 -13.43
C LEU A 63 2.57 2.18 -14.37
N SER A 64 2.74 2.57 -15.64
CA SER A 64 3.36 1.71 -16.63
C SER A 64 3.98 2.56 -17.74
N ARG A 65 5.24 2.26 -18.08
CA ARG A 65 5.96 2.92 -19.17
C ARG A 65 5.65 2.31 -20.53
N SER A 66 5.01 1.14 -20.56
CA SER A 66 4.76 0.42 -21.81
C SER A 66 3.49 0.86 -22.53
N ALA A 67 2.83 1.91 -22.08
CA ALA A 67 1.63 2.48 -22.67
C ALA A 67 0.52 1.46 -22.95
N LYS A 68 0.40 0.42 -22.13
CA LYS A 68 -0.67 -0.57 -22.24
C LYS A 68 -1.89 -0.06 -21.50
N ALA A 69 -3.07 -0.48 -22.00
CA ALA A 69 -4.31 -0.23 -21.30
C ALA A 69 -4.56 -1.32 -20.27
N PHE A 70 -5.10 -0.94 -19.13
CA PHE A 70 -5.55 -1.87 -18.08
C PHE A 70 -7.04 -1.60 -17.85
N PRO A 71 -7.91 -2.63 -18.00
CA PRO A 71 -9.35 -2.42 -17.89
C PRO A 71 -9.76 -1.76 -16.57
N GLY A 72 -10.53 -0.69 -16.69
CA GLY A 72 -11.03 0.04 -15.51
C GLY A 72 -10.03 0.96 -14.85
N CYS A 73 -8.87 1.19 -15.47
CA CYS A 73 -7.79 1.99 -14.90
C CYS A 73 -7.38 3.13 -15.80
N ASP A 74 -6.92 4.22 -15.17
CA ASP A 74 -6.15 5.25 -15.84
C ASP A 74 -4.68 4.82 -15.80
N VAL A 75 -3.92 5.08 -16.84
CA VAL A 75 -2.51 4.67 -16.95
C VAL A 75 -1.63 5.89 -17.16
N TYR A 76 -0.59 6.01 -16.36
CA TYR A 76 0.40 7.08 -16.48
C TYR A 76 1.82 6.48 -16.42
N PRO A 77 2.80 7.09 -17.07
CA PRO A 77 4.16 6.53 -17.10
C PRO A 77 4.95 6.75 -15.80
N SER A 78 4.54 7.70 -14.96
CA SER A 78 5.25 8.01 -13.71
C SER A 78 4.30 8.38 -12.60
N LEU A 79 4.79 8.29 -11.37
CA LEU A 79 4.03 8.70 -10.18
C LEU A 79 3.74 10.21 -10.22
N GLU A 80 4.71 11.01 -10.62
CA GLU A 80 4.56 12.47 -10.72
C GLU A 80 3.44 12.85 -11.69
N GLU A 81 3.39 12.20 -12.85
CA GLU A 81 2.32 12.46 -13.82
C GLU A 81 0.96 12.01 -13.32
N ALA A 82 0.90 10.85 -12.66
CA ALA A 82 -0.34 10.37 -12.09
C ALA A 82 -0.90 11.37 -11.07
N ILE A 83 -0.05 11.85 -10.16
CA ILE A 83 -0.47 12.82 -9.13
C ILE A 83 -0.87 14.15 -9.76
N ALA A 84 -0.18 14.58 -10.82
CA ALA A 84 -0.52 15.81 -11.55
C ALA A 84 -1.93 15.76 -12.17
N HIS A 85 -2.47 14.57 -12.42
CA HIS A 85 -3.82 14.37 -12.94
C HIS A 85 -4.85 14.12 -11.83
N CYS A 86 -4.48 14.32 -10.58
CA CYS A 86 -5.37 14.25 -9.43
C CYS A 86 -5.63 15.67 -8.90
N SER A 87 -6.81 15.86 -8.29
CA SER A 87 -7.15 17.13 -7.64
C SER A 87 -6.35 17.28 -6.34
N SER A 88 -6.02 18.52 -5.97
CA SER A 88 -5.35 18.80 -4.69
C SER A 88 -6.21 18.43 -3.47
N ASP A 89 -7.53 18.34 -3.65
CA ASP A 89 -8.47 17.96 -2.58
C ASP A 89 -8.69 16.44 -2.49
N GLU A 90 -8.12 15.69 -3.42
CA GLU A 90 -8.35 14.27 -3.54
C GLU A 90 -7.49 13.49 -2.54
N ASP A 91 -8.07 12.47 -1.90
CA ASP A 91 -7.30 11.54 -1.08
C ASP A 91 -6.77 10.42 -1.98
N ILE A 92 -5.45 10.26 -1.96
CA ILE A 92 -4.73 9.32 -2.80
C ILE A 92 -4.03 8.30 -1.92
N TYR A 93 -4.21 7.01 -2.23
CA TYR A 93 -3.57 5.91 -1.53
C TYR A 93 -2.62 5.17 -2.46
N ILE A 94 -1.35 5.12 -2.10
CA ILE A 94 -0.33 4.37 -2.81
C ILE A 94 -0.34 2.94 -2.26
N ILE A 95 -0.63 1.96 -3.10
CA ILE A 95 -0.88 0.58 -2.64
C ILE A 95 0.18 -0.43 -3.07
N GLY A 96 1.25 -0.01 -3.70
CA GLY A 96 2.38 -0.87 -4.01
C GLY A 96 2.80 -0.84 -5.49
N GLY A 97 3.81 -1.56 -5.88
CA GLY A 97 4.67 -2.35 -4.99
C GLY A 97 5.88 -1.61 -4.45
N ALA A 98 6.94 -2.34 -4.16
CA ALA A 98 8.13 -1.78 -3.50
C ALA A 98 8.73 -0.57 -4.19
N SER A 99 8.86 -0.60 -5.51
CA SER A 99 9.45 0.53 -6.24
C SER A 99 8.57 1.78 -6.18
N VAL A 100 7.26 1.59 -6.17
CA VAL A 100 6.31 2.72 -6.04
C VAL A 100 6.33 3.27 -4.62
N TYR A 101 6.39 2.41 -3.61
CA TYR A 101 6.56 2.83 -2.22
C TYR A 101 7.83 3.66 -2.04
N GLN A 102 8.93 3.22 -2.63
CA GLN A 102 10.21 3.92 -2.56
C GLN A 102 10.11 5.32 -3.13
N GLN A 103 9.46 5.48 -4.28
CA GLN A 103 9.26 6.78 -4.91
C GLN A 103 8.29 7.66 -4.12
N ALA A 104 7.23 7.06 -3.58
CA ALA A 104 6.18 7.81 -2.90
C ALA A 104 6.59 8.29 -1.51
N LEU A 105 7.56 7.64 -0.87
CA LEU A 105 7.93 7.95 0.51
C LEU A 105 8.36 9.41 0.69
N ALA A 106 9.04 9.99 -0.31
CA ALA A 106 9.49 11.38 -0.24
C ALA A 106 8.35 12.40 -0.33
N MET A 107 7.23 12.03 -0.93
CA MET A 107 6.11 12.95 -1.19
C MET A 107 4.84 12.66 -0.37
N ALA A 108 4.79 11.55 0.33
CA ALA A 108 3.62 11.17 1.10
C ALA A 108 3.45 12.05 2.34
N ASP A 109 2.19 12.23 2.74
CA ASP A 109 1.81 12.97 3.94
C ASP A 109 1.59 12.06 5.14
N ARG A 110 1.29 10.79 4.88
CA ARG A 110 0.94 9.83 5.92
C ARG A 110 1.30 8.41 5.48
N LEU A 111 1.71 7.59 6.44
CA LEU A 111 1.81 6.14 6.25
C LEU A 111 0.70 5.46 7.04
N CYS A 112 -0.04 4.58 6.40
CA CYS A 112 -1.06 3.73 7.04
C CYS A 112 -0.55 2.30 6.96
N LEU A 113 0.18 1.85 7.97
CA LEU A 113 0.83 0.55 7.96
C LEU A 113 0.10 -0.45 8.84
N THR A 114 0.07 -1.70 8.39
CA THR A 114 -0.23 -2.84 9.25
C THR A 114 1.10 -3.48 9.57
N GLU A 115 1.55 -3.32 10.82
CA GLU A 115 2.82 -3.90 11.28
C GLU A 115 2.54 -5.28 11.84
N ILE A 116 3.17 -6.30 11.25
CA ILE A 116 2.92 -7.70 11.58
C ILE A 116 4.07 -8.21 12.45
N ASP A 117 3.73 -8.82 13.58
CA ASP A 117 4.68 -9.36 14.55
C ASP A 117 5.24 -10.71 14.06
N ASP A 118 5.99 -10.65 12.99
CA ASP A 118 6.65 -11.80 12.40
C ASP A 118 7.85 -11.36 11.57
N THR A 119 8.86 -12.23 11.49
CA THR A 119 9.99 -12.04 10.60
C THR A 119 10.04 -13.25 9.68
N PRO A 120 9.52 -13.13 8.44
CA PRO A 120 9.46 -14.28 7.54
C PRO A 120 10.85 -14.75 7.16
N VAL A 121 11.01 -16.09 7.07
CA VAL A 121 12.27 -16.72 6.68
C VAL A 121 12.61 -16.39 5.23
N GLU A 122 11.59 -16.36 4.37
CA GLU A 122 11.74 -16.03 2.96
C GLU A 122 10.97 -14.78 2.61
N ALA A 123 11.64 -13.86 1.93
CA ALA A 123 11.02 -12.67 1.35
C ALA A 123 11.98 -12.11 0.32
N ASP A 124 11.46 -11.55 -0.75
CA ASP A 124 12.27 -10.92 -1.80
C ASP A 124 11.91 -9.45 -2.02
N THR A 125 10.87 -8.97 -1.37
CA THR A 125 10.36 -7.62 -1.56
C THR A 125 10.14 -6.96 -0.21
N PHE A 126 10.67 -5.74 -0.06
CA PHE A 126 10.69 -5.03 1.22
C PHE A 126 10.18 -3.61 1.07
N PHE A 127 9.51 -3.14 2.12
CA PHE A 127 9.13 -1.75 2.28
C PHE A 127 10.40 -0.94 2.60
N PRO A 128 10.53 0.31 2.10
CA PRO A 128 11.70 1.13 2.42
C PRO A 128 11.80 1.48 3.90
N GLU A 129 12.99 1.84 4.37
CA GLU A 129 13.21 2.30 5.75
C GLU A 129 12.42 3.58 5.99
N TYR A 130 11.69 3.67 7.11
CA TYR A 130 10.81 4.82 7.36
C TYR A 130 10.94 5.43 8.76
N LYS A 131 11.47 4.72 9.73
CA LYS A 131 11.38 5.16 11.13
C LYS A 131 12.17 6.42 11.47
N ASP A 132 13.21 6.75 10.70
CA ASP A 132 14.04 7.92 10.95
C ASP A 132 13.30 9.24 10.69
N GLU A 133 12.45 9.30 9.67
CA GLU A 133 11.78 10.52 9.24
C GLU A 133 10.29 10.58 9.61
N TRP A 134 9.76 9.50 10.13
CA TRP A 134 8.35 9.36 10.44
C TRP A 134 8.14 9.05 11.91
N GLN A 135 7.08 9.62 12.48
CA GLN A 135 6.71 9.34 13.86
C GLN A 135 5.31 8.76 13.94
N GLU A 136 5.12 7.83 14.85
CA GLU A 136 3.83 7.21 15.09
C GLU A 136 2.86 8.26 15.61
N SER A 137 1.68 8.37 14.98
CA SER A 137 0.62 9.28 15.40
C SER A 137 -0.55 8.55 16.02
N GLN A 138 -0.76 7.29 15.62
CA GLN A 138 -1.88 6.49 16.11
C GLN A 138 -1.54 5.02 16.00
N ARG A 139 -1.96 4.22 16.99
CA ARG A 139 -1.71 2.79 17.00
C ARG A 139 -2.91 2.03 17.55
N GLU A 140 -3.27 0.95 16.87
CA GLU A 140 -4.30 0.02 17.32
C GLU A 140 -3.72 -1.40 17.27
N ASP A 141 -3.43 -1.96 18.45
CA ASP A 141 -2.84 -3.30 18.57
C ASP A 141 -3.92 -4.38 18.54
N HIS A 142 -3.60 -5.48 17.86
CA HIS A 142 -4.46 -6.66 17.77
C HIS A 142 -3.67 -7.91 18.08
N ASP A 143 -4.32 -8.82 18.84
CA ASP A 143 -3.73 -10.11 19.18
C ASP A 143 -4.10 -11.17 18.12
N THR A 144 -3.50 -12.35 18.25
CA THR A 144 -3.88 -13.50 17.44
C THR A 144 -5.32 -13.91 17.75
N ASP A 145 -5.98 -14.48 16.76
CA ASP A 145 -7.32 -15.04 16.91
C ASP A 145 -7.52 -16.21 15.93
N GLU A 146 -8.74 -16.73 15.81
CA GLU A 146 -9.04 -17.86 14.93
C GLU A 146 -8.71 -17.62 13.46
N ARG A 147 -8.67 -16.36 13.03
CA ARG A 147 -8.45 -15.97 11.65
C ARG A 147 -7.11 -15.27 11.43
N HIS A 148 -6.33 -15.01 12.49
CA HIS A 148 -5.07 -14.28 12.44
C HIS A 148 -4.01 -15.03 13.24
N ASP A 149 -3.01 -15.56 12.53
CA ASP A 149 -1.93 -16.36 13.14
C ASP A 149 -0.87 -15.51 13.83
N TYR A 150 -0.84 -14.19 13.54
CA TYR A 150 0.17 -13.28 14.06
C TYR A 150 -0.49 -12.10 14.75
N ARG A 151 0.19 -11.54 15.75
CA ARG A 151 -0.16 -10.24 16.28
C ARG A 151 0.15 -9.21 15.22
N TYR A 152 -0.65 -8.17 15.17
CA TYR A 152 -0.46 -7.08 14.22
C TYR A 152 -0.99 -5.79 14.83
N ALA A 153 -0.57 -4.67 14.25
CA ALA A 153 -1.05 -3.36 14.68
C ALA A 153 -1.34 -2.50 13.46
N PHE A 154 -2.41 -1.75 13.52
CA PHE A 154 -2.65 -0.67 12.56
C PHE A 154 -1.97 0.58 13.09
N VAL A 155 -0.99 1.08 12.36
CA VAL A 155 -0.17 2.20 12.82
C VAL A 155 -0.15 3.28 11.75
N ASP A 156 -0.53 4.48 12.15
CA ASP A 156 -0.42 5.65 11.28
C ASP A 156 0.83 6.43 11.67
N TYR A 157 1.56 6.87 10.66
CA TYR A 157 2.76 7.68 10.82
C TYR A 157 2.59 9.01 10.11
N ILE A 158 3.10 10.05 10.73
CA ILE A 158 3.23 11.39 10.14
C ILE A 158 4.70 11.78 10.11
N ARG A 159 5.06 12.77 9.33
CA ARG A 159 6.45 13.25 9.29
C ARG A 159 6.84 13.88 10.63
N LYS A 160 8.09 13.65 11.00
CA LYS A 160 8.67 14.30 12.19
C LYS A 160 8.79 15.81 11.99
#